data_df4afbbde5074e5ff019ef258749b8d7
#
_entry.id   df4afbbde5074e5ff019ef258749b8d7
#
_cell.length_a   1.000
_cell.length_b   1.000
_cell.length_c   1.000
_cell.angle_alpha   90.00
_cell.angle_beta   90.00
_cell.angle_gamma   90.00
#
_symmetry.space_group_name_H-M   'P 1'
#
loop_
_entity.id
_entity.type
_entity.pdbx_description
1 polymer ?
#
loop_
_entity_poly.entity_id
_entity_poly.type
_entity_poly.pdbx_seq_one_letter_code
_entity_poly.pdbx_strand_id
1 'polypeptide(L)'
;ELGEAKLRAAYQERNKQVRTLACRTAYADVKAALTEQGVAFDGVKVEGMLFDIEAGIVRSQILAGEPRIDGRDTRTVRPIEIRSSVLPRTHGSALFTRGETQALVISTLGTERDAQKIDALAGEFEDRFLFHYNMPPFATGEVGRMGSTKRREIGHGRLAKRALAACLPTKEEFPYTIRVVSEITESNGSSSMASVCGGCLSMMDAGVPMKAHVAGIAMGLIKEDNKFAVLTDILGDEDHLGDMD
;
A
#
# COMPACT_ATOMS: atom_id res chain seq x y z
N GLU A 1 -25.11 -3.72 -19.19
CA GLU A 1 -25.41 -2.57 -20.08
C GLU A 1 -25.67 -1.27 -19.32
N LEU A 2 -26.53 -1.25 -18.24
CA LEU A 2 -26.92 -0.01 -17.53
C LEU A 2 -25.77 0.76 -16.85
N GLY A 3 -24.72 0.08 -16.45
CA GLY A 3 -23.58 0.71 -15.74
C GLY A 3 -22.29 0.75 -16.52
N GLU A 4 -22.12 -0.08 -17.54
CA GLU A 4 -20.85 -0.29 -18.22
C GLU A 4 -20.27 0.98 -18.85
N ALA A 5 -21.07 1.76 -19.55
CA ALA A 5 -20.64 2.99 -20.19
C ALA A 5 -20.14 4.04 -19.17
N LYS A 6 -20.82 4.14 -18.01
CA LYS A 6 -20.44 5.04 -16.92
C LYS A 6 -19.16 4.59 -16.25
N LEU A 7 -18.99 3.29 -15.99
CA LEU A 7 -17.77 2.73 -15.42
C LEU A 7 -16.60 2.88 -16.38
N ARG A 8 -16.79 2.61 -17.67
CA ARG A 8 -15.76 2.82 -18.69
C ARG A 8 -15.31 4.29 -18.75
N ALA A 9 -16.23 5.24 -18.63
CA ALA A 9 -15.91 6.66 -18.55
C ALA A 9 -15.16 7.01 -17.23
N ALA A 10 -15.55 6.42 -16.11
CA ALA A 10 -14.90 6.62 -14.83
C ALA A 10 -13.42 6.17 -14.86
N TYR A 11 -13.11 5.06 -15.52
CA TYR A 11 -11.74 4.55 -15.65
C TYR A 11 -10.86 5.31 -16.67
N GLN A 12 -11.39 6.33 -17.35
CA GLN A 12 -10.58 7.32 -18.09
C GLN A 12 -10.09 8.46 -17.18
N GLU A 13 -10.62 8.57 -15.97
CA GLU A 13 -10.21 9.58 -14.98
C GLU A 13 -8.96 9.09 -14.23
N ARG A 14 -7.88 9.89 -14.28
CA ARG A 14 -6.61 9.54 -13.66
C ARG A 14 -6.55 9.85 -12.16
N ASN A 15 -7.29 10.87 -11.72
CA ASN A 15 -7.34 11.22 -10.30
C ASN A 15 -8.15 10.18 -9.52
N LYS A 16 -7.53 9.54 -8.53
CA LYS A 16 -8.14 8.47 -7.73
C LYS A 16 -9.45 8.90 -7.07
N GLN A 17 -9.49 10.07 -6.45
CA GLN A 17 -10.68 10.51 -5.69
C GLN A 17 -11.87 10.77 -6.63
N VAL A 18 -11.60 11.43 -7.76
CA VAL A 18 -12.63 11.71 -8.78
C VAL A 18 -13.12 10.41 -9.41
N ARG A 19 -12.23 9.49 -9.76
CA ARG A 19 -12.57 8.16 -10.27
C ARG A 19 -13.42 7.36 -9.27
N THR A 20 -13.00 7.30 -8.02
CA THR A 20 -13.75 6.58 -6.97
C THR A 20 -15.16 7.15 -6.80
N LEU A 21 -15.31 8.47 -6.83
CA LEU A 21 -16.61 9.12 -6.75
C LEU A 21 -17.47 8.79 -7.99
N ALA A 22 -16.89 8.81 -9.20
CA ALA A 22 -17.58 8.47 -10.44
C ALA A 22 -18.07 7.01 -10.43
N CYS A 23 -17.24 6.05 -9.98
CA CYS A 23 -17.64 4.66 -9.81
C CYS A 23 -18.79 4.51 -8.80
N ARG A 24 -18.68 5.14 -7.62
CA ARG A 24 -19.77 5.11 -6.62
C ARG A 24 -21.07 5.70 -7.16
N THR A 25 -21.01 6.78 -7.93
CA THR A 25 -22.16 7.39 -8.58
C THR A 25 -22.77 6.41 -9.60
N ALA A 26 -21.96 5.77 -10.44
CA ALA A 26 -22.41 4.77 -11.39
C ALA A 26 -23.14 3.60 -10.71
N TYR A 27 -22.62 3.10 -9.58
CA TYR A 27 -23.27 2.06 -8.77
C TYR A 27 -24.64 2.53 -8.22
N ALA A 28 -24.71 3.74 -7.68
CA ALA A 28 -25.96 4.30 -7.18
C ALA A 28 -27.00 4.48 -8.28
N ASP A 29 -26.61 4.97 -9.44
CA ASP A 29 -27.48 5.18 -10.59
C ASP A 29 -28.05 3.86 -11.13
N VAL A 30 -27.24 2.80 -11.17
CA VAL A 30 -27.72 1.47 -11.59
C VAL A 30 -28.77 0.94 -10.62
N LYS A 31 -28.53 1.07 -9.31
CA LYS A 31 -29.51 0.65 -8.28
C LYS A 31 -30.81 1.46 -8.37
N ALA A 32 -30.71 2.78 -8.59
CA ALA A 32 -31.87 3.65 -8.77
C ALA A 32 -32.70 3.23 -10.02
N ALA A 33 -32.02 3.01 -11.15
CA ALA A 33 -32.68 2.58 -12.39
C ALA A 33 -33.42 1.22 -12.26
N LEU A 34 -32.81 0.25 -11.55
CA LEU A 34 -33.43 -1.02 -11.25
C LEU A 34 -34.69 -0.86 -10.37
N THR A 35 -34.64 0.04 -9.40
CA THR A 35 -35.77 0.36 -8.53
C THR A 35 -36.89 1.02 -9.31
N GLU A 36 -36.61 1.98 -10.19
CA GLU A 36 -37.58 2.65 -11.05
C GLU A 36 -38.25 1.69 -12.03
N GLN A 37 -37.54 0.69 -12.53
CA GLN A 37 -38.08 -0.35 -13.39
C GLN A 37 -38.90 -1.42 -12.63
N GLY A 38 -39.02 -1.30 -11.32
CA GLY A 38 -39.73 -2.25 -10.47
C GLY A 38 -39.10 -3.65 -10.40
N VAL A 39 -37.78 -3.75 -10.72
CA VAL A 39 -37.04 -5.02 -10.66
C VAL A 39 -36.61 -5.28 -9.23
N ALA A 40 -37.05 -6.39 -8.65
CA ALA A 40 -36.54 -6.84 -7.37
C ALA A 40 -35.09 -7.34 -7.52
N PHE A 41 -34.15 -6.79 -6.75
CA PHE A 41 -32.75 -7.17 -6.82
C PHE A 41 -32.13 -7.31 -5.44
N ASP A 42 -31.11 -8.13 -5.36
CA ASP A 42 -30.19 -8.22 -4.23
C ASP A 42 -29.05 -7.21 -4.43
N GLY A 43 -28.94 -6.25 -3.54
CA GLY A 43 -27.93 -5.18 -3.63
C GLY A 43 -26.49 -5.71 -3.68
N VAL A 44 -26.19 -6.79 -2.93
CA VAL A 44 -24.85 -7.41 -2.91
C VAL A 44 -24.53 -8.08 -4.25
N LYS A 45 -25.51 -8.75 -4.86
CA LYS A 45 -25.33 -9.36 -6.20
C LYS A 45 -25.11 -8.31 -7.28
N VAL A 46 -25.86 -7.19 -7.24
CA VAL A 46 -25.68 -6.09 -8.19
C VAL A 46 -24.29 -5.48 -8.04
N GLU A 47 -23.81 -5.26 -6.81
CA GLU A 47 -22.44 -4.78 -6.57
C GLU A 47 -21.40 -5.75 -7.11
N GLY A 48 -21.56 -7.06 -6.89
CA GLY A 48 -20.66 -8.06 -7.45
C GLY A 48 -20.61 -8.03 -8.99
N MET A 49 -21.78 -7.94 -9.65
CA MET A 49 -21.82 -7.82 -11.11
C MET A 49 -21.18 -6.53 -11.64
N LEU A 50 -21.31 -5.41 -10.93
CA LEU A 50 -20.68 -4.15 -11.30
C LEU A 50 -19.15 -4.23 -11.09
N PHE A 51 -18.70 -4.88 -10.03
CA PHE A 51 -17.29 -5.17 -9.80
C PHE A 51 -16.68 -6.04 -10.92
N ASP A 52 -17.40 -7.08 -11.37
CA ASP A 52 -16.96 -7.92 -12.50
C ASP A 52 -16.85 -7.10 -13.79
N ILE A 53 -17.74 -6.13 -14.01
CA ILE A 53 -17.66 -5.21 -15.16
C ILE A 53 -16.42 -4.29 -15.03
N GLU A 54 -16.15 -3.72 -13.85
CA GLU A 54 -14.96 -2.93 -13.61
C GLU A 54 -13.69 -3.74 -13.87
N ALA A 55 -13.63 -4.95 -13.32
CA ALA A 55 -12.51 -5.86 -13.53
C ALA A 55 -12.34 -6.14 -15.05
N GLY A 56 -13.39 -6.45 -15.74
CA GLY A 56 -13.36 -6.69 -17.19
C GLY A 56 -12.85 -5.50 -18.00
N ILE A 57 -13.23 -4.26 -17.63
CA ILE A 57 -12.78 -3.04 -18.28
C ILE A 57 -11.27 -2.86 -18.09
N VAL A 58 -10.77 -2.88 -16.85
CA VAL A 58 -9.37 -2.62 -16.54
C VAL A 58 -8.47 -3.73 -17.07
N ARG A 59 -8.86 -4.99 -16.88
CA ARG A 59 -8.08 -6.17 -17.31
C ARG A 59 -7.97 -6.22 -18.83
N SER A 60 -9.07 -6.00 -19.56
CA SER A 60 -9.05 -6.00 -21.04
C SER A 60 -8.19 -4.87 -21.61
N GLN A 61 -8.25 -3.67 -21.01
CA GLN A 61 -7.44 -2.52 -21.39
C GLN A 61 -5.95 -2.83 -21.25
N ILE A 62 -5.52 -3.36 -20.12
CA ILE A 62 -4.12 -3.70 -19.85
C ILE A 62 -3.62 -4.83 -20.79
N LEU A 63 -4.43 -5.87 -21.00
CA LEU A 63 -4.08 -6.98 -21.90
C LEU A 63 -4.09 -6.60 -23.39
N ALA A 64 -4.78 -5.52 -23.75
CA ALA A 64 -4.74 -4.92 -25.09
C ALA A 64 -3.47 -4.06 -25.30
N GLY A 65 -2.67 -3.82 -24.27
CA GLY A 65 -1.49 -2.97 -24.31
C GLY A 65 -1.81 -1.47 -24.25
N GLU A 66 -3.01 -1.10 -23.82
CA GLU A 66 -3.39 0.28 -23.59
C GLU A 66 -2.75 0.82 -22.31
N PRO A 67 -2.65 2.16 -22.15
CA PRO A 67 -2.15 2.76 -20.92
C PRO A 67 -2.96 2.29 -19.69
N ARG A 68 -2.27 2.13 -18.57
CA ARG A 68 -2.88 1.82 -17.26
C ARG A 68 -3.77 2.98 -16.79
N ILE A 69 -4.50 2.78 -15.70
CA ILE A 69 -5.47 3.75 -15.12
C ILE A 69 -4.84 5.13 -14.93
N ASP A 70 -3.57 5.22 -14.54
CA ASP A 70 -2.82 6.46 -14.38
C ASP A 70 -2.02 6.91 -15.61
N GLY A 71 -2.15 6.21 -16.72
CA GLY A 71 -1.52 6.52 -18.01
C GLY A 71 -0.11 5.94 -18.18
N ARG A 72 0.42 5.20 -17.20
CA ARG A 72 1.72 4.51 -17.32
C ARG A 72 1.64 3.28 -18.21
N ASP A 73 2.80 2.79 -18.62
CA ASP A 73 2.97 1.45 -19.14
C ASP A 73 3.08 0.41 -18.01
N THR A 74 3.28 -0.85 -18.35
CA THR A 74 3.37 -1.95 -17.38
C THR A 74 4.66 -1.98 -16.56
N ARG A 75 5.69 -1.19 -16.90
CA ARG A 75 7.04 -1.24 -16.31
C ARG A 75 7.43 0.02 -15.55
N THR A 76 6.82 1.16 -15.88
CA THR A 76 7.17 2.44 -15.29
C THR A 76 6.73 2.53 -13.84
N VAL A 77 7.65 2.91 -12.95
CA VAL A 77 7.39 3.23 -11.54
C VAL A 77 6.89 4.67 -11.46
N ARG A 78 5.97 4.95 -10.55
CA ARG A 78 5.50 6.33 -10.25
C ARG A 78 6.67 7.22 -9.81
N PRO A 79 6.59 8.54 -10.01
CA PRO A 79 7.60 9.47 -9.53
C PRO A 79 7.87 9.29 -8.02
N ILE A 80 9.15 9.29 -7.66
CA ILE A 80 9.61 9.13 -6.27
C ILE A 80 10.20 10.45 -5.81
N GLU A 81 9.72 10.94 -4.65
CA GLU A 81 10.30 12.05 -3.93
C GLU A 81 10.75 11.59 -2.54
N ILE A 82 11.94 12.01 -2.14
CA ILE A 82 12.54 11.63 -0.85
C ILE A 82 13.03 12.89 -0.14
N ARG A 83 12.68 12.96 1.15
CA ARG A 83 13.26 13.95 2.07
C ARG A 83 13.75 13.22 3.30
N SER A 84 15.04 13.33 3.62
CA SER A 84 15.64 12.85 4.86
C SER A 84 15.73 13.97 5.89
N SER A 85 16.00 13.62 7.15
CA SER A 85 16.12 14.55 8.28
C SER A 85 14.94 15.50 8.42
N VAL A 86 13.71 14.99 8.18
CA VAL A 86 12.48 15.81 8.18
C VAL A 86 12.13 16.29 9.58
N LEU A 87 12.38 15.46 10.59
CA LEU A 87 12.07 15.76 11.99
C LEU A 87 13.37 16.04 12.77
N PRO A 88 13.56 17.27 13.26
CA PRO A 88 14.86 17.70 13.80
C PRO A 88 15.23 17.11 15.17
N ARG A 89 14.30 16.42 15.84
CA ARG A 89 14.51 15.86 17.19
C ARG A 89 14.47 14.34 17.26
N THR A 90 14.35 13.66 16.13
CA THR A 90 14.43 12.20 16.03
C THR A 90 15.87 11.79 15.70
N HIS A 91 16.21 10.52 15.93
CA HIS A 91 17.54 10.03 15.55
C HIS A 91 17.67 9.94 14.03
N GLY A 92 16.61 9.54 13.33
CA GLY A 92 16.51 9.58 11.87
C GLY A 92 15.07 9.66 11.42
N SER A 93 14.83 10.29 10.29
CA SER A 93 13.50 10.42 9.72
C SER A 93 13.56 10.58 8.20
N ALA A 94 12.58 10.01 7.51
CA ALA A 94 12.43 10.14 6.08
C ALA A 94 10.95 10.30 5.69
N LEU A 95 10.68 11.22 4.79
CA LEU A 95 9.42 11.30 4.07
C LEU A 95 9.64 10.69 2.69
N PHE A 96 9.00 9.56 2.45
CA PHE A 96 9.02 8.86 1.18
C PHE A 96 7.69 9.02 0.49
N THR A 97 7.71 9.53 -0.73
CA THR A 97 6.52 9.69 -1.57
C THR A 97 6.73 8.97 -2.90
N ARG A 98 5.74 8.19 -3.32
CA ARG A 98 5.69 7.50 -4.60
C ARG A 98 4.32 7.75 -5.22
N GLY A 99 4.22 8.73 -6.11
CA GLY A 99 2.94 9.22 -6.63
C GLY A 99 1.99 9.62 -5.50
N GLU A 100 0.83 8.99 -5.42
CA GLU A 100 -0.19 9.20 -4.38
C GLU A 100 -0.03 8.24 -3.18
N THR A 101 1.19 7.83 -2.85
CA THR A 101 1.48 7.02 -1.66
C THR A 101 2.62 7.65 -0.90
N GLN A 102 2.38 8.02 0.35
CA GLN A 102 3.34 8.72 1.18
C GLN A 102 3.46 8.08 2.58
N ALA A 103 4.69 7.93 3.05
CA ALA A 103 5.03 7.44 4.37
C ALA A 103 6.02 8.37 5.05
N LEU A 104 5.67 8.85 6.25
CA LEU A 104 6.62 9.49 7.17
C LEU A 104 7.19 8.40 8.08
N VAL A 105 8.47 8.13 7.96
CA VAL A 105 9.12 7.05 8.69
C VAL A 105 10.18 7.58 9.63
N ILE A 106 10.10 7.16 10.89
CA ILE A 106 10.92 7.67 11.99
C ILE A 106 11.71 6.51 12.61
N SER A 107 13.01 6.68 12.77
CA SER A 107 13.89 5.75 13.48
C SER A 107 14.31 6.30 14.83
N THR A 108 14.20 5.47 15.85
CA THR A 108 14.64 5.77 17.21
C THR A 108 15.63 4.70 17.65
N LEU A 109 16.75 5.13 18.23
CA LEU A 109 17.78 4.26 18.78
C LEU A 109 17.63 4.22 20.31
N GLY A 110 17.56 3.03 20.85
CA GLY A 110 17.49 2.77 22.28
C GLY A 110 18.68 1.94 22.76
N THR A 111 18.71 1.74 24.07
CA THR A 111 19.70 0.87 24.74
C THR A 111 19.29 -0.59 24.63
N GLU A 112 20.12 -1.50 25.11
CA GLU A 112 19.79 -2.92 25.21
C GLU A 112 18.53 -3.18 26.08
N ARG A 113 18.31 -2.34 27.09
CA ARG A 113 17.14 -2.44 27.99
C ARG A 113 15.80 -2.13 27.31
N ASP A 114 15.86 -1.47 26.15
CA ASP A 114 14.67 -1.11 25.36
C ASP A 114 14.27 -2.22 24.39
N ALA A 115 15.06 -3.31 24.34
CA ALA A 115 14.71 -4.49 23.53
C ALA A 115 13.45 -5.17 24.07
N GLN A 116 12.62 -5.64 23.17
CA GLN A 116 11.40 -6.37 23.53
C GLN A 116 11.75 -7.80 23.97
N LYS A 117 11.45 -8.13 25.22
CA LYS A 117 11.55 -9.51 25.72
C LYS A 117 10.32 -10.27 25.26
N ILE A 118 10.57 -11.40 24.59
CA ILE A 118 9.53 -12.29 24.08
C ILE A 118 9.68 -13.62 24.79
N ASP A 119 8.64 -13.99 25.57
CA ASP A 119 8.49 -15.31 26.15
C ASP A 119 7.62 -16.14 25.21
N ALA A 120 8.25 -17.04 24.48
CA ALA A 120 7.60 -17.91 23.50
C ALA A 120 7.71 -19.38 23.90
N LEU A 121 6.85 -20.21 23.34
CA LEU A 121 6.87 -21.66 23.56
C LEU A 121 8.23 -22.31 23.26
N ALA A 122 8.98 -21.72 22.33
CA ALA A 122 10.34 -22.17 21.95
C ALA A 122 11.46 -21.63 22.85
N GLY A 123 11.14 -20.82 23.86
CA GLY A 123 12.07 -20.15 24.76
C GLY A 123 12.01 -18.63 24.76
N GLU A 124 12.71 -18.02 25.70
CA GLU A 124 12.81 -16.57 25.81
C GLU A 124 13.88 -16.03 24.85
N PHE A 125 13.56 -14.91 24.18
CA PHE A 125 14.52 -14.18 23.36
C PHE A 125 14.24 -12.66 23.37
N GLU A 126 15.23 -11.87 22.98
CA GLU A 126 15.13 -10.42 22.88
C GLU A 126 15.06 -9.99 21.42
N ASP A 127 14.05 -9.17 21.10
CA ASP A 127 13.90 -8.54 19.80
C ASP A 127 14.40 -7.10 19.86
N ARG A 128 15.49 -6.82 19.17
CA ARG A 128 16.17 -5.51 19.13
C ARG A 128 15.74 -4.66 17.94
N PHE A 129 14.97 -5.22 17.03
CA PHE A 129 14.45 -4.49 15.87
C PHE A 129 12.94 -4.46 15.90
N LEU A 130 12.39 -3.32 16.24
CA LEU A 130 10.95 -3.08 16.35
C LEU A 130 10.48 -2.27 15.14
N PHE A 131 9.46 -2.74 14.44
CA PHE A 131 8.87 -2.04 13.32
C PHE A 131 7.37 -1.92 13.49
N HIS A 132 6.87 -0.69 13.54
CA HIS A 132 5.45 -0.36 13.68
C HIS A 132 4.96 0.34 12.41
N TYR A 133 3.85 -0.15 11.90
CA TYR A 133 3.19 0.39 10.73
C TYR A 133 1.81 0.88 11.14
N ASN A 134 1.49 2.14 10.84
CA ASN A 134 0.24 2.77 11.15
C ASN A 134 -0.40 3.30 9.86
N MET A 135 -1.66 2.90 9.62
CA MET A 135 -2.44 3.32 8.47
C MET A 135 -3.79 3.87 8.92
N PRO A 136 -3.84 5.15 9.28
CA PRO A 136 -5.09 5.79 9.71
C PRO A 136 -6.07 5.89 8.53
N PRO A 137 -7.40 5.93 8.79
CA PRO A 137 -8.42 5.98 7.74
C PRO A 137 -8.24 7.12 6.74
N PHE A 138 -7.75 8.26 7.19
CA PHE A 138 -7.54 9.42 6.31
C PHE A 138 -6.50 9.15 5.20
N ALA A 139 -5.59 8.19 5.39
CA ALA A 139 -4.59 7.83 4.38
C ALA A 139 -5.22 7.29 3.08
N THR A 140 -6.42 6.74 3.15
CA THR A 140 -7.23 6.30 2.00
C THR A 140 -8.38 7.25 1.68
N GLY A 141 -8.47 8.41 2.36
CA GLY A 141 -9.58 9.35 2.22
C GLY A 141 -10.87 8.89 2.89
N GLU A 142 -10.78 7.95 3.83
CA GLU A 142 -11.94 7.41 4.54
C GLU A 142 -12.15 8.06 5.91
N VAL A 143 -13.40 8.12 6.33
CA VAL A 143 -13.78 8.46 7.71
C VAL A 143 -13.87 7.18 8.52
N GLY A 144 -13.11 7.08 9.59
CA GLY A 144 -13.09 5.87 10.41
C GLY A 144 -12.59 6.13 11.83
N ARG A 145 -12.85 5.17 12.73
CA ARG A 145 -12.33 5.24 14.09
C ARG A 145 -10.83 4.98 14.12
N MET A 146 -10.11 5.87 14.78
CA MET A 146 -8.73 5.63 15.18
C MET A 146 -8.77 4.89 16.54
N GLY A 147 -8.11 3.74 16.61
CA GLY A 147 -8.18 2.87 17.79
C GLY A 147 -6.96 1.94 17.87
N SER A 148 -7.19 0.73 18.40
CA SER A 148 -6.13 -0.29 18.51
C SER A 148 -5.63 -0.74 17.14
N THR A 149 -4.38 -1.17 17.09
CA THR A 149 -3.72 -1.71 15.90
C THR A 149 -4.51 -2.85 15.27
N LYS A 150 -4.79 -2.77 13.99
CA LYS A 150 -5.54 -3.76 13.22
C LYS A 150 -4.62 -4.87 12.71
N ARG A 151 -5.19 -6.01 12.33
CA ARG A 151 -4.43 -7.15 11.76
C ARG A 151 -3.63 -6.75 10.51
N ARG A 152 -4.17 -5.87 9.66
CA ARG A 152 -3.50 -5.33 8.49
C ARG A 152 -2.21 -4.60 8.89
N GLU A 153 -2.27 -3.74 9.89
CA GLU A 153 -1.12 -2.97 10.36
C GLU A 153 -0.02 -3.89 10.91
N ILE A 154 -0.41 -4.94 11.65
CA ILE A 154 0.52 -5.96 12.16
C ILE A 154 1.18 -6.71 10.99
N GLY A 155 0.40 -7.15 10.00
CA GLY A 155 0.90 -7.88 8.84
C GLY A 155 1.87 -7.06 7.99
N HIS A 156 1.50 -5.83 7.67
CA HIS A 156 2.34 -4.90 6.89
C HIS A 156 3.61 -4.51 7.65
N GLY A 157 3.51 -4.27 8.97
CA GLY A 157 4.68 -4.01 9.80
C GLY A 157 5.66 -5.19 9.83
N ARG A 158 5.15 -6.42 9.94
CA ARG A 158 5.97 -7.64 9.89
C ARG A 158 6.62 -7.86 8.53
N LEU A 159 5.92 -7.55 7.44
CA LEU A 159 6.46 -7.64 6.08
C LEU A 159 7.65 -6.67 5.91
N ALA A 160 7.48 -5.40 6.28
CA ALA A 160 8.53 -4.40 6.22
C ALA A 160 9.71 -4.74 7.15
N LYS A 161 9.43 -5.18 8.38
CA LYS A 161 10.43 -5.65 9.33
C LYS A 161 11.30 -6.77 8.74
N ARG A 162 10.67 -7.80 8.14
CA ARG A 162 11.36 -8.95 7.56
C ARG A 162 12.27 -8.54 6.41
N ALA A 163 11.83 -7.62 5.54
CA ALA A 163 12.63 -7.13 4.43
C ALA A 163 13.90 -6.42 4.90
N LEU A 164 13.79 -5.59 5.94
CA LEU A 164 14.89 -4.77 6.45
C LEU A 164 15.83 -5.56 7.37
N ALA A 165 15.31 -6.51 8.13
CA ALA A 165 16.07 -7.26 9.13
C ALA A 165 17.29 -7.99 8.54
N ALA A 166 17.21 -8.46 7.30
CA ALA A 166 18.30 -9.15 6.61
C ALA A 166 19.54 -8.26 6.39
N CYS A 167 19.34 -6.94 6.32
CA CYS A 167 20.40 -5.96 6.05
C CYS A 167 20.86 -5.18 7.28
N LEU A 168 20.36 -5.53 8.47
CA LEU A 168 20.79 -4.88 9.71
C LEU A 168 22.21 -5.31 10.12
N PRO A 169 22.95 -4.42 10.81
CA PRO A 169 24.22 -4.77 11.42
C PRO A 169 24.03 -5.78 12.57
N THR A 170 25.10 -6.49 12.92
CA THR A 170 25.11 -7.35 14.10
C THR A 170 25.08 -6.53 15.39
N LYS A 171 24.84 -7.20 16.53
CA LYS A 171 24.84 -6.54 17.86
C LYS A 171 26.21 -5.94 18.19
N GLU A 172 27.27 -6.59 17.76
CA GLU A 172 28.65 -6.18 18.00
C GLU A 172 29.01 -4.94 17.18
N GLU A 173 28.51 -4.85 15.95
CA GLU A 173 28.76 -3.72 15.05
C GLU A 173 27.93 -2.48 15.44
N PHE A 174 26.69 -2.70 15.94
CA PHE A 174 25.78 -1.62 16.29
C PHE A 174 24.92 -2.01 17.50
N PRO A 175 25.38 -1.73 18.74
CA PRO A 175 24.78 -2.23 19.98
C PRO A 175 23.52 -1.47 20.43
N TYR A 176 22.73 -0.96 19.51
CA TYR A 176 21.47 -0.26 19.80
C TYR A 176 20.26 -1.12 19.49
N THR A 177 19.20 -0.91 20.26
CA THR A 177 17.85 -1.33 19.89
C THR A 177 17.29 -0.31 18.89
N ILE A 178 16.78 -0.78 17.76
CA ILE A 178 16.26 0.05 16.69
C ILE A 178 14.74 -0.05 16.70
N ARG A 179 14.04 1.08 16.81
CA ARG A 179 12.59 1.15 16.64
C ARG A 179 12.26 2.03 15.46
N VAL A 180 11.56 1.47 14.48
CA VAL A 180 11.04 2.19 13.31
C VAL A 180 9.53 2.32 13.42
N VAL A 181 9.02 3.51 13.19
CA VAL A 181 7.58 3.80 13.11
C VAL A 181 7.29 4.39 11.74
N SER A 182 6.42 3.75 10.99
CA SER A 182 5.97 4.21 9.68
C SER A 182 4.54 4.70 9.76
N GLU A 183 4.35 6.00 9.60
CA GLU A 183 3.04 6.66 9.54
C GLU A 183 2.67 6.88 8.07
N ILE A 184 1.62 6.18 7.62
CA ILE A 184 1.11 6.35 6.27
C ILE A 184 0.20 7.57 6.21
N THR A 185 0.59 8.56 5.43
CA THR A 185 -0.16 9.82 5.29
C THR A 185 -1.07 9.82 4.08
N GLU A 186 -0.73 9.05 3.04
CA GLU A 186 -1.52 8.86 1.83
C GLU A 186 -1.26 7.50 1.23
N SER A 187 -2.28 6.84 0.64
CA SER A 187 -2.13 5.52 0.04
C SER A 187 -2.96 5.33 -1.23
N ASN A 188 -2.25 5.00 -2.31
CA ASN A 188 -2.81 4.46 -3.55
C ASN A 188 -1.95 3.31 -4.08
N GLY A 189 -2.03 2.17 -3.40
CA GLY A 189 -1.25 0.96 -3.69
C GLY A 189 0.08 0.90 -2.93
N SER A 190 0.29 -0.23 -2.31
CA SER A 190 1.49 -0.67 -1.57
C SER A 190 2.16 0.34 -0.65
N SER A 191 1.45 0.74 0.39
CA SER A 191 2.02 1.51 1.51
C SER A 191 3.04 0.71 2.33
N SER A 192 2.96 -0.63 2.34
CA SER A 192 3.96 -1.49 2.98
C SER A 192 5.33 -1.37 2.30
N MET A 193 5.37 -1.30 0.98
CA MET A 193 6.63 -1.11 0.23
C MET A 193 7.17 0.31 0.38
N ALA A 194 6.30 1.32 0.49
CA ALA A 194 6.71 2.67 0.90
C ALA A 194 7.35 2.67 2.30
N SER A 195 6.81 1.86 3.22
CA SER A 195 7.39 1.68 4.57
C SER A 195 8.75 0.98 4.56
N VAL A 196 8.98 0.03 3.64
CA VAL A 196 10.31 -0.59 3.44
C VAL A 196 11.31 0.46 2.98
N CYS A 197 10.97 1.23 1.95
CA CYS A 197 11.84 2.28 1.41
C CYS A 197 12.13 3.37 2.47
N GLY A 198 11.08 3.91 3.08
CA GLY A 198 11.21 4.92 4.12
C GLY A 198 11.93 4.42 5.38
N GLY A 199 11.71 3.13 5.74
CA GLY A 199 12.39 2.47 6.86
C GLY A 199 13.91 2.37 6.63
N CYS A 200 14.32 1.94 5.44
CA CYS A 200 15.73 1.93 5.05
C CYS A 200 16.34 3.34 5.13
N LEU A 201 15.67 4.33 4.53
CA LEU A 201 16.14 5.72 4.52
C LEU A 201 16.22 6.32 5.92
N SER A 202 15.21 6.12 6.77
CA SER A 202 15.21 6.68 8.13
C SER A 202 16.25 6.04 9.04
N MET A 203 16.55 4.75 8.87
CA MET A 203 17.64 4.07 9.59
C MET A 203 19.01 4.57 9.13
N MET A 204 19.20 4.77 7.83
CA MET A 204 20.43 5.36 7.29
C MET A 204 20.62 6.80 7.78
N ASP A 205 19.55 7.60 7.85
CA ASP A 205 19.54 8.95 8.40
C ASP A 205 19.90 8.95 9.91
N ALA A 206 19.52 7.89 10.65
CA ALA A 206 19.90 7.66 12.04
C ALA A 206 21.35 7.15 12.22
N GLY A 207 22.10 6.95 11.14
CA GLY A 207 23.47 6.44 11.19
C GLY A 207 23.60 4.92 11.39
N VAL A 208 22.52 4.15 11.17
CA VAL A 208 22.59 2.68 11.21
C VAL A 208 23.43 2.18 10.03
N PRO A 209 24.51 1.42 10.26
CA PRO A 209 25.35 0.91 9.19
C PRO A 209 24.70 -0.30 8.50
N MET A 210 23.72 -0.02 7.64
CA MET A 210 23.03 -1.05 6.87
C MET A 210 24.00 -1.80 5.95
N LYS A 211 23.92 -3.13 5.90
CA LYS A 211 24.77 -3.97 5.02
C LYS A 211 24.53 -3.70 3.54
N ALA A 212 23.30 -3.38 3.18
CA ALA A 212 22.89 -3.00 1.83
C ALA A 212 21.66 -2.12 1.87
N HIS A 213 21.41 -1.36 0.82
CA HIS A 213 20.17 -0.62 0.65
C HIS A 213 19.03 -1.57 0.34
N VAL A 214 17.87 -1.33 0.95
CA VAL A 214 16.66 -2.12 0.74
C VAL A 214 15.57 -1.21 0.18
N ALA A 215 15.00 -1.62 -0.93
CA ALA A 215 13.81 -1.00 -1.51
C ALA A 215 12.71 -2.04 -1.73
N GLY A 216 11.46 -1.58 -1.76
CA GLY A 216 10.31 -2.43 -1.99
C GLY A 216 9.41 -1.84 -3.07
N ILE A 217 8.81 -2.72 -3.87
CA ILE A 217 7.84 -2.40 -4.90
C ILE A 217 6.79 -3.49 -4.97
N ALA A 218 5.54 -3.13 -5.22
CA ALA A 218 4.48 -4.10 -5.46
C ALA A 218 4.40 -4.42 -6.95
N MET A 219 4.34 -5.70 -7.25
CA MET A 219 4.18 -6.24 -8.59
C MET A 219 2.79 -6.87 -8.68
N GLY A 220 2.12 -6.75 -9.82
CA GLY A 220 0.84 -7.37 -10.06
C GLY A 220 0.84 -8.27 -11.28
N LEU A 221 -0.14 -9.16 -11.35
CA LEU A 221 -0.38 -10.02 -12.50
C LEU A 221 -1.83 -9.88 -12.94
N ILE A 222 -2.01 -9.74 -14.24
CA ILE A 222 -3.31 -9.90 -14.90
C ILE A 222 -3.19 -11.01 -15.92
N LYS A 223 -4.04 -12.02 -15.82
CA LYS A 223 -4.04 -13.18 -16.71
C LYS A 223 -5.46 -13.50 -17.16
N GLU A 224 -5.64 -13.63 -18.48
CA GLU A 224 -6.86 -14.12 -19.10
C GLU A 224 -6.47 -15.16 -20.16
N ASP A 225 -6.94 -16.38 -19.98
CA ASP A 225 -6.62 -17.50 -20.87
C ASP A 225 -5.11 -17.68 -21.09
N ASN A 226 -4.65 -17.42 -22.32
CA ASN A 226 -3.24 -17.51 -22.71
C ASN A 226 -2.51 -16.16 -22.71
N LYS A 227 -3.17 -15.05 -22.35
CA LYS A 227 -2.56 -13.72 -22.26
C LYS A 227 -2.30 -13.38 -20.82
N PHE A 228 -1.17 -12.72 -20.57
CA PHE A 228 -0.86 -12.18 -19.26
C PHE A 228 -0.07 -10.88 -19.36
N ALA A 229 -0.18 -10.05 -18.35
CA ALA A 229 0.62 -8.85 -18.15
C ALA A 229 1.12 -8.78 -16.71
N VAL A 230 2.42 -8.52 -16.55
CA VAL A 230 3.02 -8.24 -15.25
C VAL A 230 3.10 -6.74 -15.09
N LEU A 231 2.61 -6.23 -13.97
CA LEU A 231 2.54 -4.81 -13.67
C LEU A 231 3.57 -4.46 -12.59
N THR A 232 4.35 -3.43 -12.85
CA THR A 232 5.30 -2.86 -11.88
C THR A 232 4.66 -1.68 -11.17
N ASP A 233 4.80 -1.60 -9.85
CA ASP A 233 4.27 -0.53 -9.01
C ASP A 233 2.75 -0.36 -9.19
N ILE A 234 1.99 -1.36 -8.74
CA ILE A 234 0.54 -1.41 -8.88
C ILE A 234 -0.17 -0.35 -8.02
N LEU A 235 -1.28 0.14 -8.57
CA LEU A 235 -2.25 0.97 -7.86
C LEU A 235 -3.18 0.11 -7.01
N GLY A 236 -3.88 0.72 -6.05
CA GLY A 236 -4.88 0.02 -5.25
C GLY A 236 -6.00 -0.63 -6.07
N ASP A 237 -6.43 0.02 -7.16
CA ASP A 237 -7.44 -0.55 -8.05
C ASP A 237 -6.88 -1.77 -8.81
N GLU A 238 -5.62 -1.76 -9.21
CA GLU A 238 -4.96 -2.88 -9.89
C GLU A 238 -4.69 -4.07 -8.97
N ASP A 239 -4.47 -3.80 -7.67
CA ASP A 239 -4.40 -4.81 -6.61
C ASP A 239 -5.74 -5.57 -6.49
N HIS A 240 -6.85 -4.83 -6.38
CA HIS A 240 -8.19 -5.43 -6.23
C HIS A 240 -8.72 -6.13 -7.47
N LEU A 241 -8.34 -5.66 -8.66
CA LEU A 241 -8.86 -6.15 -9.95
C LEU A 241 -7.90 -7.15 -10.63
N GLY A 242 -6.71 -7.34 -10.07
CA GLY A 242 -5.67 -8.26 -10.54
C GLY A 242 -5.84 -9.69 -10.05
N ASP A 243 -4.98 -10.58 -10.53
CA ASP A 243 -4.92 -11.99 -10.14
C ASP A 243 -3.85 -12.24 -9.06
N MET A 244 -2.94 -11.31 -8.86
CA MET A 244 -1.84 -11.40 -7.91
C MET A 244 -1.30 -10.00 -7.58
N ASP A 245 -0.95 -9.79 -6.31
CA ASP A 245 -0.16 -8.70 -5.75
C ASP A 245 1.04 -9.20 -4.93
#